data_e18142b9cba236aba01cf0f609c63741
#
_entry.id   e18142b9cba236aba01cf0f609c63741
#
_cell.length_a   1.000
_cell.length_b   1.000
_cell.length_c   1.000
_cell.angle_alpha   90.00
_cell.angle_beta   90.00
_cell.angle_gamma   90.00
#
_symmetry.space_group_name_H-M   'P 1'
#
loop_
_entity.id
_entity.type
_entity.pdbx_description
1 polymer ?
#
loop_
_entity_poly.entity_id
_entity_poly.type
_entity_poly.pdbx_seq_one_letter_code
_entity_poly.pdbx_strand_id
1 'polypeptide(L)'
;MTTALLLLGCPELPVQTSLTLYLLSGLRDAGIEVAVAGTDAALSLLTVADPKGHYVDPAELHNLDTCIESLAEQRRDFDLCVVFVHSDTGLSYLGTVQGISKARLVAIIFGREADALVEQITFECETLVAKAVHKIGRAHV
;
A
#
# COMPACT_ATOMS: atom_id res chain seq x y z
N MET A 1 5.73 16.00 12.95
CA MET A 1 6.46 15.11 12.05
C MET A 1 5.50 14.46 11.06
N THR A 2 5.88 14.40 9.80
CA THR A 2 5.03 13.80 8.77
C THR A 2 4.98 12.28 8.92
N THR A 3 3.79 11.74 8.84
CA THR A 3 3.55 10.30 8.98
C THR A 3 2.89 9.74 7.72
N ALA A 4 3.22 8.51 7.38
CA ALA A 4 2.64 7.82 6.23
C ALA A 4 2.22 6.40 6.60
N LEU A 5 1.15 5.93 5.98
CA LEU A 5 0.69 4.56 6.06
C LEU A 5 0.79 3.93 4.67
N LEU A 6 1.44 2.78 4.59
CA LEU A 6 1.41 1.94 3.40
C LEU A 6 0.42 0.82 3.65
N LEU A 7 -0.65 0.77 2.89
CA LEU A 7 -1.69 -0.24 3.04
C LEU A 7 -1.59 -1.23 1.91
N LEU A 8 -1.20 -2.46 2.25
CA LEU A 8 -0.92 -3.52 1.28
C LEU A 8 -2.17 -4.33 0.97
N GLY A 9 -2.28 -4.73 -0.30
CA GLY A 9 -3.28 -5.69 -0.72
C GLY A 9 -2.80 -7.13 -0.54
N CYS A 10 -3.56 -8.07 -1.07
CA CYS A 10 -3.18 -9.48 -1.14
C CYS A 10 -1.83 -9.63 -1.84
N PRO A 11 -0.92 -10.45 -1.30
CA PRO A 11 0.43 -10.57 -1.87
C PRO A 11 0.49 -11.54 -3.05
N GLU A 12 -0.41 -11.42 -4.00
CA GLU A 12 -0.46 -12.27 -5.19
C GLU A 12 0.60 -11.91 -6.22
N LEU A 13 1.01 -10.65 -6.24
CA LEU A 13 2.01 -10.15 -7.18
C LEU A 13 3.28 -9.74 -6.45
N PRO A 14 4.44 -10.31 -6.84
CA PRO A 14 5.71 -10.03 -6.15
C PRO A 14 6.11 -8.56 -6.14
N VAL A 15 5.67 -7.78 -7.13
CA VAL A 15 6.03 -6.37 -7.25
C VAL A 15 5.60 -5.55 -6.04
N GLN A 16 4.52 -5.93 -5.36
CA GLN A 16 4.05 -5.21 -4.18
C GLN A 16 5.10 -5.20 -3.07
N THR A 17 5.70 -6.36 -2.78
CA THR A 17 6.72 -6.46 -1.74
C THR A 17 7.95 -5.61 -2.06
N SER A 18 8.46 -5.71 -3.28
CA SER A 18 9.62 -4.93 -3.72
C SER A 18 9.35 -3.43 -3.68
N LEU A 19 8.20 -3.02 -4.16
CA LEU A 19 7.82 -1.61 -4.19
C LEU A 19 7.62 -1.06 -2.78
N THR A 20 7.07 -1.86 -1.87
CA THR A 20 6.92 -1.48 -0.47
C THR A 20 8.28 -1.21 0.17
N LEU A 21 9.26 -2.08 -0.03
CA LEU A 21 10.60 -1.88 0.50
C LEU A 21 11.24 -0.61 -0.08
N TYR A 22 11.07 -0.38 -1.36
CA TYR A 22 11.57 0.83 -2.03
C TYR A 22 10.95 2.09 -1.41
N LEU A 23 9.63 2.10 -1.21
CA LEU A 23 8.94 3.24 -0.61
C LEU A 23 9.34 3.45 0.84
N LEU A 24 9.52 2.38 1.61
CA LEU A 24 9.99 2.49 3.00
C LEU A 24 11.32 3.21 3.06
N SER A 25 12.26 2.81 2.20
CA SER A 25 13.57 3.45 2.13
C SER A 25 13.45 4.93 1.75
N GLY A 26 12.74 5.23 0.67
CA GLY A 26 12.60 6.60 0.18
C GLY A 26 11.89 7.54 1.13
N LEU A 27 10.82 7.08 1.76
CA LEU A 27 10.05 7.89 2.71
C LEU A 27 10.86 8.17 3.97
N ARG A 28 11.59 7.19 4.49
CA ARG A 28 12.45 7.39 5.65
C ARG A 28 13.59 8.35 5.34
N ASP A 29 14.17 8.26 4.16
CA ASP A 29 15.22 9.19 3.74
C ASP A 29 14.69 10.63 3.67
N ALA A 30 13.40 10.78 3.40
CA ALA A 30 12.73 12.09 3.41
C ALA A 30 12.30 12.55 4.81
N GLY A 31 12.60 11.77 5.85
CA GLY A 31 12.26 12.12 7.24
C GLY A 31 10.83 11.79 7.62
N ILE A 32 10.17 10.91 6.89
CA ILE A 32 8.78 10.53 7.15
C ILE A 32 8.73 9.25 7.98
N GLU A 33 7.91 9.24 9.03
CA GLU A 33 7.63 8.03 9.79
C GLU A 33 6.62 7.19 9.04
N VAL A 34 6.92 5.90 8.84
CA VAL A 34 6.10 5.01 8.02
C VAL A 34 5.61 3.81 8.81
N ALA A 35 4.30 3.61 8.79
CA ALA A 35 3.67 2.37 9.26
C ALA A 35 3.18 1.57 8.06
N VAL A 36 3.13 0.26 8.20
CA VAL A 36 2.65 -0.66 7.15
C VAL A 36 1.49 -1.46 7.70
N ALA A 37 0.40 -1.51 6.97
CA ALA A 37 -0.75 -2.36 7.30
C ALA A 37 -0.97 -3.36 6.18
N GLY A 38 -1.27 -4.59 6.55
CA GLY A 38 -1.51 -5.64 5.57
C GLY A 38 -2.03 -6.91 6.21
N THR A 39 -2.39 -7.88 5.38
CA THR A 39 -2.71 -9.22 5.84
C THR A 39 -1.47 -9.86 6.44
N ASP A 40 -1.66 -10.89 7.25
CA ASP A 40 -0.53 -11.61 7.83
C ASP A 40 0.41 -12.16 6.75
N ALA A 41 -0.14 -12.63 5.64
CA ALA A 41 0.66 -13.11 4.52
C ALA A 41 1.51 -12.00 3.88
N ALA A 42 0.93 -10.82 3.66
CA ALA A 42 1.64 -9.69 3.09
C ALA A 42 2.77 -9.21 4.01
N LEU A 43 2.51 -9.14 5.31
CA LEU A 43 3.51 -8.74 6.30
C LEU A 43 4.62 -9.77 6.43
N SER A 44 4.29 -11.06 6.36
CA SER A 44 5.28 -12.13 6.38
C SER A 44 6.24 -12.07 5.20
N LEU A 45 5.73 -11.76 4.01
CA LEU A 45 6.58 -11.58 2.83
C LEU A 45 7.57 -10.44 3.00
N LEU A 46 7.13 -9.32 3.59
CA LEU A 46 8.04 -8.21 3.89
C LEU A 46 9.16 -8.65 4.84
N THR A 47 8.80 -9.36 5.90
CA THR A 47 9.75 -9.83 6.89
C THR A 47 10.77 -10.79 6.27
N VAL A 48 10.32 -11.69 5.40
CA VAL A 48 11.20 -12.64 4.70
C VAL A 48 12.11 -11.92 3.70
N ALA A 49 11.59 -10.89 3.03
CA ALA A 49 12.37 -10.12 2.06
C ALA A 49 13.42 -9.22 2.70
N ASP A 50 13.24 -8.88 3.97
CA ASP A 50 14.16 -8.03 4.72
C ASP A 50 14.46 -8.64 6.09
N PRO A 51 15.13 -9.80 6.13
CA PRO A 51 15.28 -10.56 7.37
C PRO A 51 16.13 -9.85 8.44
N LYS A 52 16.96 -8.90 8.03
CA LYS A 52 17.78 -8.14 8.97
C LYS A 52 17.16 -6.82 9.40
N GLY A 53 15.99 -6.52 8.90
CA GLY A 53 15.29 -5.29 9.29
C GLY A 53 15.95 -4.00 8.85
N HIS A 54 16.55 -3.98 7.65
CA HIS A 54 17.17 -2.76 7.12
C HIS A 54 16.14 -1.69 6.76
N TYR A 55 14.97 -2.09 6.30
CA TYR A 55 13.90 -1.19 5.86
C TYR A 55 12.64 -1.35 6.68
N VAL A 56 12.35 -2.56 7.13
CA VAL A 56 11.13 -2.92 7.85
C VAL A 56 11.38 -2.84 9.35
N ASP A 57 10.56 -2.02 10.03
CA ASP A 57 10.53 -1.98 11.49
C ASP A 57 9.36 -2.84 11.96
N PRO A 58 9.61 -3.98 12.64
CA PRO A 58 8.54 -4.86 13.12
C PRO A 58 7.50 -4.16 13.99
N ALA A 59 7.91 -3.12 14.73
CA ALA A 59 6.99 -2.36 15.58
C ALA A 59 5.98 -1.55 14.76
N GLU A 60 6.27 -1.30 13.50
CA GLU A 60 5.41 -0.53 12.60
C GLU A 60 4.68 -1.41 11.56
N LEU A 61 4.66 -2.72 11.77
CA LEU A 61 3.84 -3.64 10.98
C LEU A 61 2.55 -3.91 11.72
N HIS A 62 1.42 -3.63 11.07
CA HIS A 62 0.11 -3.74 11.69
C HIS A 62 -0.81 -4.63 10.87
N ASN A 63 -1.58 -5.47 11.55
CA ASN A 63 -2.63 -6.22 10.89
C ASN A 63 -3.64 -5.25 10.27
N LEU A 64 -4.08 -5.57 9.06
CA LEU A 64 -4.94 -4.70 8.27
C LEU A 64 -6.23 -4.32 9.03
N ASP A 65 -6.92 -5.30 9.59
CA ASP A 65 -8.18 -5.07 10.27
C ASP A 65 -8.00 -4.21 11.53
N THR A 66 -6.93 -4.45 12.28
CA THR A 66 -6.60 -3.65 13.46
C THR A 66 -6.28 -2.20 13.08
N CYS A 67 -5.57 -2.00 11.99
CA CYS A 67 -5.24 -0.67 11.50
C CYS A 67 -6.51 0.08 11.04
N ILE A 68 -7.37 -0.57 10.29
CA ILE A 68 -8.64 0.01 9.84
C ILE A 68 -9.51 0.40 11.03
N GLU A 69 -9.59 -0.46 12.03
CA GLU A 69 -10.33 -0.18 13.26
C GLU A 69 -9.78 1.06 13.97
N SER A 70 -8.46 1.18 14.08
CA SER A 70 -7.83 2.34 14.71
C SER A 70 -8.15 3.64 13.96
N LEU A 71 -8.17 3.60 12.63
CA LEU A 71 -8.55 4.76 11.82
C LEU A 71 -10.03 5.11 12.01
N ALA A 72 -10.90 4.10 11.97
CA ALA A 72 -12.34 4.30 12.13
C ALA A 72 -12.71 4.88 13.50
N GLU A 73 -12.01 4.47 14.54
CA GLU A 73 -12.21 4.96 15.90
C GLU A 73 -11.42 6.23 16.22
N GLN A 74 -10.72 6.77 15.22
CA GLN A 74 -9.92 7.99 15.35
C GLN A 74 -8.82 7.91 16.42
N ARG A 75 -8.33 6.71 16.69
CA ARG A 75 -7.21 6.50 17.63
C ARG A 75 -5.86 6.82 16.99
N ARG A 76 -5.79 6.70 15.67
CA ARG A 76 -4.60 7.02 14.90
C ARG A 76 -5.00 7.51 13.51
N ASP A 77 -4.25 8.45 12.97
CA ASP A 77 -4.38 8.87 11.58
C ASP A 77 -2.99 9.20 11.04
N PHE A 78 -2.92 9.44 9.74
CA PHE A 78 -1.67 9.70 9.03
C PHE A 78 -1.83 10.91 8.13
N ASP A 79 -0.70 11.53 7.75
CA ASP A 79 -0.70 12.63 6.81
C ASP A 79 -0.83 12.13 5.36
N LEU A 80 -0.26 10.96 5.10
CA LEU A 80 -0.26 10.34 3.78
C LEU A 80 -0.67 8.88 3.92
N CYS A 81 -1.50 8.39 3.01
CA CYS A 81 -1.83 6.98 2.94
C CYS A 81 -1.64 6.51 1.50
N VAL A 82 -0.75 5.54 1.31
CA VAL A 82 -0.51 4.90 0.02
C VAL A 82 -1.17 3.53 0.05
N VAL A 83 -2.14 3.32 -0.83
CA VAL A 83 -2.90 2.08 -0.91
C VAL A 83 -2.52 1.33 -2.19
N PHE A 84 -2.12 0.08 -2.04
CA PHE A 84 -1.82 -0.79 -3.18
C PHE A 84 -3.10 -1.48 -3.65
N VAL A 85 -3.41 -1.32 -4.92
CA VAL A 85 -4.66 -1.82 -5.50
C VAL A 85 -4.37 -2.64 -6.76
N HIS A 86 -4.68 -3.93 -6.74
CA HIS A 86 -4.58 -4.78 -7.93
C HIS A 86 -5.85 -5.61 -8.16
N SER A 87 -6.86 -5.42 -7.31
CA SER A 87 -8.13 -6.14 -7.38
C SER A 87 -9.23 -5.32 -6.73
N ASP A 88 -10.46 -5.78 -6.83
CA ASP A 88 -11.61 -5.15 -6.19
C ASP A 88 -11.47 -5.03 -4.68
N THR A 89 -10.81 -6.00 -4.05
CA THR A 89 -10.56 -5.96 -2.59
C THR A 89 -9.74 -4.74 -2.21
N GLY A 90 -8.65 -4.49 -2.92
CA GLY A 90 -7.82 -3.30 -2.69
C GLY A 90 -8.58 -2.01 -2.92
N LEU A 91 -9.43 -2.00 -3.95
CA LEU A 91 -10.29 -0.85 -4.23
C LEU A 91 -11.27 -0.58 -3.09
N SER A 92 -11.83 -1.64 -2.49
CA SER A 92 -12.71 -1.52 -1.34
C SER A 92 -11.99 -0.91 -0.13
N TYR A 93 -10.77 -1.32 0.14
CA TYR A 93 -9.98 -0.73 1.22
C TYR A 93 -9.65 0.74 0.95
N LEU A 94 -9.35 1.10 -0.30
CA LEU A 94 -9.11 2.48 -0.68
C LEU A 94 -10.35 3.34 -0.35
N GLY A 95 -11.53 2.88 -0.73
CA GLY A 95 -12.78 3.57 -0.43
C GLY A 95 -13.04 3.67 1.06
N THR A 96 -12.75 2.62 1.82
CA THR A 96 -12.90 2.62 3.27
C THR A 96 -11.99 3.66 3.91
N VAL A 97 -10.73 3.69 3.55
CA VAL A 97 -9.77 4.67 4.09
C VAL A 97 -10.19 6.09 3.74
N GLN A 98 -10.66 6.31 2.53
CA GLN A 98 -11.15 7.62 2.12
C GLN A 98 -12.26 8.12 3.05
N GLY A 99 -13.12 7.23 3.51
CA GLY A 99 -14.23 7.59 4.39
C GLY A 99 -13.85 7.80 5.86
N ILE A 100 -12.75 7.22 6.34
CA ILE A 100 -12.39 7.20 7.76
C ILE A 100 -11.09 7.93 8.10
N SER A 101 -10.30 8.32 7.12
CA SER A 101 -9.02 9.00 7.32
C SER A 101 -9.03 10.37 6.66
N LYS A 102 -8.29 11.30 7.24
CA LYS A 102 -8.06 12.63 6.66
C LYS A 102 -6.76 12.67 5.87
N ALA A 103 -6.06 11.55 5.75
CA ALA A 103 -4.82 11.46 5.03
C ALA A 103 -4.98 11.82 3.56
N ARG A 104 -3.92 12.39 2.98
CA ARG A 104 -3.82 12.51 1.53
C ARG A 104 -3.68 11.09 0.97
N LEU A 105 -4.52 10.74 0.00
CA LEU A 105 -4.54 9.40 -0.57
C LEU A 105 -3.74 9.32 -1.86
N VAL A 106 -2.94 8.28 -1.96
CA VAL A 106 -2.27 7.89 -3.19
C VAL A 106 -2.57 6.40 -3.43
N ALA A 107 -3.13 6.08 -4.58
CA ALA A 107 -3.37 4.70 -4.97
C ALA A 107 -2.33 4.25 -5.97
N ILE A 108 -1.63 3.17 -5.68
CA ILE A 108 -0.73 2.52 -6.62
C ILE A 108 -1.49 1.35 -7.21
N ILE A 109 -1.87 1.47 -8.48
CA ILE A 109 -2.73 0.52 -9.16
C ILE A 109 -1.90 -0.27 -10.15
N PHE A 110 -1.96 -1.58 -10.05
CA PHE A 110 -1.15 -2.47 -10.87
C PHE A 110 -1.91 -3.76 -11.18
N GLY A 111 -1.34 -4.56 -12.06
CA GLY A 111 -1.97 -5.80 -12.45
C GLY A 111 -2.83 -5.67 -13.70
N ARG A 112 -3.50 -6.77 -14.06
CA ARG A 112 -4.26 -6.88 -15.30
C ARG A 112 -5.45 -5.94 -15.39
N GLU A 113 -6.07 -5.68 -14.26
CA GLU A 113 -7.31 -4.91 -14.18
C GLU A 113 -7.07 -3.45 -13.86
N ALA A 114 -5.82 -2.99 -13.97
CA ALA A 114 -5.45 -1.62 -13.57
C ALA A 114 -6.34 -0.56 -14.23
N ASP A 115 -6.60 -0.65 -15.52
CA ASP A 115 -7.41 0.35 -16.22
C ASP A 115 -8.86 0.37 -15.69
N ALA A 116 -9.44 -0.81 -15.50
CA ALA A 116 -10.80 -0.92 -14.99
C ALA A 116 -10.90 -0.42 -13.54
N LEU A 117 -9.88 -0.67 -12.75
CA LEU A 117 -9.84 -0.23 -11.36
C LEU A 117 -9.74 1.30 -11.26
N VAL A 118 -8.91 1.92 -12.07
CA VAL A 118 -8.79 3.39 -12.11
C VAL A 118 -10.14 4.04 -12.40
N GLU A 119 -10.90 3.50 -13.35
CA GLU A 119 -12.20 4.05 -13.73
C GLU A 119 -13.22 4.00 -12.61
N GLN A 120 -13.05 3.12 -11.63
CA GLN A 120 -13.97 2.98 -10.51
C GLN A 120 -13.68 3.96 -9.37
N ILE A 121 -12.57 4.69 -9.42
CA ILE A 121 -12.25 5.69 -8.40
C ILE A 121 -13.00 6.97 -8.71
N THR A 122 -13.97 7.31 -7.86
CA THR A 122 -14.87 8.45 -8.04
C THR A 122 -14.62 9.59 -7.07
N PHE A 123 -13.62 9.47 -6.19
CA PHE A 123 -13.26 10.47 -5.21
C PHE A 123 -11.86 11.00 -5.47
N GLU A 124 -11.49 12.09 -4.81
CA GLU A 124 -10.18 12.71 -4.96
C GLU A 124 -9.09 11.79 -4.43
N CYS A 125 -8.16 11.40 -5.30
CA CYS A 125 -7.07 10.51 -4.97
C CYS A 125 -6.01 10.59 -6.08
N GLU A 126 -4.75 10.70 -5.68
CA GLU A 126 -3.67 10.60 -6.66
C GLU A 126 -3.52 9.14 -7.06
N THR A 127 -3.32 8.88 -8.35
CA THR A 127 -3.17 7.52 -8.86
C THR A 127 -1.87 7.35 -9.61
N LEU A 128 -1.17 6.25 -9.33
CA LEU A 128 -0.01 5.81 -10.07
C LEU A 128 -0.33 4.44 -10.65
N VAL A 129 -0.26 4.30 -11.96
CA VAL A 129 -0.66 3.07 -12.64
C VAL A 129 0.57 2.37 -13.19
N ALA A 130 0.81 1.14 -12.76
CA ALA A 130 1.94 0.34 -13.19
C ALA A 130 1.45 -0.85 -14.03
N LYS A 131 1.42 -0.67 -15.34
CA LYS A 131 1.01 -1.73 -16.27
C LYS A 131 2.18 -2.56 -16.78
N ALA A 132 3.38 -2.04 -16.66
CA ALA A 132 4.58 -2.62 -17.29
C ALA A 132 4.85 -4.07 -16.85
N VAL A 133 4.41 -4.44 -15.67
CA VAL A 133 4.63 -5.77 -15.10
C VAL A 133 4.11 -6.88 -16.03
N HIS A 134 2.98 -6.64 -16.70
CA HIS A 134 2.42 -7.63 -17.62
C HIS A 134 2.95 -7.53 -19.04
N LYS A 135 3.29 -6.32 -19.45
CA LYS A 135 3.75 -6.06 -20.81
C LYS A 135 5.16 -6.54 -21.07
N ILE A 136 6.02 -6.54 -20.06
CA ILE A 136 7.40 -6.99 -20.18
C ILE A 136 7.46 -8.46 -20.63
N GLY A 137 6.66 -9.32 -20.00
CA GLY A 137 6.59 -10.72 -20.38
C GLY A 137 6.14 -10.93 -21.82
N ARG A 138 5.24 -10.11 -22.32
CA ARG A 138 4.74 -10.18 -23.68
C ARG A 138 5.73 -9.68 -24.72
N ALA A 139 6.55 -8.72 -24.36
CA ALA A 139 7.52 -8.14 -25.28
C ALA A 139 8.59 -9.13 -25.72
N HIS A 140 8.76 -10.20 -24.98
CA HIS A 140 9.77 -11.22 -25.24
C HIS A 140 9.22 -12.46 -25.96
N VAL A 141 7.96 -12.47 -26.27
CA VAL A 141 7.29 -13.60 -26.91
C VAL A 141 7.28 -13.48 -28.43
#